data_ec81a6c04c1413961bd98eb9c9a9e0bc
#
_entry.id   ec81a6c04c1413961bd98eb9c9a9e0bc
#
_cell.length_a   1.000
_cell.length_b   1.000
_cell.length_c   1.000
_cell.angle_alpha   90.00
_cell.angle_beta   90.00
_cell.angle_gamma   90.00
#
_symmetry.space_group_name_H-M   'P 1'
#
loop_
_entity.id
_entity.type
_entity.pdbx_description
1 polymer ?
#
loop_
_entity_poly.entity_id
_entity_poly.type
_entity_poly.pdbx_seq_one_letter_code
_entity_poly.pdbx_strand_id
1 'polypeptide(L)'
;MKTAYFFPLVCLLALQSLSFSAVAEEKQMTDPVTVTTAYAAKRNIPALIEVVGTIQAVERAAIAAKVTGTITDVPVVLGSRVQKGDLLVKISAEEITAQLRRSEAQLKQAERNLDREQNLLKKHATTAETVKSMQDMYNVARAGYQEVQTMLGYTTISAPFDGVVTRKAAHPGDLATPGATLLHIENDQNLQVVTAVPESLVLSIKPGAKLQLTVPSAGILTEGVVAEVAPSADPASRTAPVTIDLKPNSNLRTGQFARVMLPGKERQSLFVPQSAVVPKGQLDRVFVVENTSARLRLVRTGMHHDGMVEILSGLEPEEQVITSNNTLLINGQPLQIRP
;
A
#
# COMPACT_ATOMS: atom_id res chain seq x y z
N MET A 1 -26.20 -45.05 73.45
CA MET A 1 -26.55 -46.44 73.82
C MET A 1 -25.64 -47.35 73.04
N LYS A 2 -24.71 -47.95 73.76
CA LYS A 2 -24.41 -49.37 73.82
C LYS A 2 -23.80 -49.95 72.54
N THR A 3 -22.68 -50.44 72.48
CA THR A 3 -21.73 -51.32 73.23
C THR A 3 -21.00 -52.11 72.17
N ALA A 4 -19.71 -52.08 71.99
CA ALA A 4 -18.67 -52.87 72.57
C ALA A 4 -18.70 -54.38 72.22
N TYR A 5 -17.63 -54.88 71.64
CA TYR A 5 -16.80 -55.99 72.16
C TYR A 5 -15.88 -56.50 71.05
N PHE A 6 -14.57 -56.47 71.09
CA PHE A 6 -13.57 -57.21 71.86
C PHE A 6 -13.10 -58.51 71.17
N PHE A 7 -11.85 -58.49 70.60
CA PHE A 7 -10.71 -59.41 70.86
C PHE A 7 -10.82 -60.92 70.52
N PRO A 8 -9.67 -61.61 70.39
CA PRO A 8 -8.41 -61.57 69.62
C PRO A 8 -8.07 -62.95 68.96
N LEU A 9 -6.95 -63.07 68.23
CA LEU A 9 -6.02 -64.26 68.33
C LEU A 9 -5.02 -64.19 67.14
N VAL A 10 -3.82 -63.86 67.33
CA VAL A 10 -2.57 -64.62 67.60
C VAL A 10 -2.22 -65.68 66.55
N CYS A 11 -0.96 -65.52 66.08
CA CYS A 11 0.02 -66.47 65.50
C CYS A 11 -0.05 -66.71 63.97
N LEU A 12 0.97 -66.58 63.21
CA LEU A 12 2.27 -67.23 63.24
C LEU A 12 3.20 -66.73 62.14
N LEU A 13 4.46 -66.60 62.40
CA LEU A 13 5.57 -66.31 61.51
C LEU A 13 5.56 -67.17 60.25
N ALA A 14 5.79 -66.56 59.12
CA ALA A 14 6.54 -67.17 58.04
C ALA A 14 7.36 -66.10 57.33
N LEU A 15 8.64 -66.02 57.63
CA LEU A 15 9.66 -65.33 56.80
C LEU A 15 9.67 -65.96 55.38
N GLN A 16 9.24 -65.22 54.40
CA GLN A 16 9.64 -65.50 53.04
C GLN A 16 10.43 -64.28 52.50
N SER A 17 11.70 -64.52 52.37
CA SER A 17 12.68 -63.69 51.70
C SER A 17 12.28 -63.49 50.21
N LEU A 18 11.62 -62.38 49.89
CA LEU A 18 11.50 -61.96 48.52
C LEU A 18 12.83 -61.34 48.06
N SER A 19 13.56 -62.13 47.31
CA SER A 19 14.67 -61.69 46.51
C SER A 19 14.14 -60.66 45.51
N PHE A 20 14.45 -59.41 45.73
CA PHE A 20 14.25 -58.31 44.76
C PHE A 20 15.29 -58.52 43.68
N SER A 21 14.92 -59.26 42.60
CA SER A 21 15.68 -59.25 41.33
C SER A 21 15.62 -57.87 40.76
N ALA A 22 16.72 -57.14 40.92
CA ALA A 22 16.95 -55.95 40.12
C ALA A 22 16.97 -56.36 38.62
N VAL A 23 15.87 -56.16 37.92
CA VAL A 23 15.88 -56.22 36.47
C VAL A 23 16.76 -55.05 36.01
N ALA A 24 18.00 -55.35 35.68
CA ALA A 24 18.84 -54.45 34.93
C ALA A 24 18.13 -54.22 33.60
N GLU A 25 17.69 -53.01 33.36
CA GLU A 25 17.18 -52.53 32.11
C GLU A 25 18.30 -52.66 31.07
N GLU A 26 18.25 -53.75 30.34
CA GLU A 26 19.19 -54.08 29.27
C GLU A 26 19.05 -53.03 28.22
N LYS A 27 19.94 -52.03 28.25
CA LYS A 27 20.09 -51.01 27.22
C LYS A 27 20.28 -51.73 25.88
N GLN A 28 19.19 -51.92 25.13
CA GLN A 28 19.26 -52.42 23.76
C GLN A 28 20.25 -51.56 23.00
N MET A 29 21.45 -52.03 22.79
CA MET A 29 22.40 -51.48 21.83
C MET A 29 21.77 -51.71 20.44
N THR A 30 21.02 -50.73 19.96
CA THR A 30 20.54 -50.72 18.58
C THR A 30 21.73 -50.56 17.66
N ASP A 31 21.76 -51.32 16.53
CA ASP A 31 22.80 -51.22 15.52
C ASP A 31 22.98 -49.75 15.06
N PRO A 32 24.22 -49.30 14.80
CA PRO A 32 24.48 -47.94 14.37
C PRO A 32 23.81 -47.65 13.04
N VAL A 33 23.00 -46.58 12.97
CA VAL A 33 22.32 -46.16 11.76
C VAL A 33 23.22 -45.21 10.97
N THR A 34 23.40 -45.52 9.67
CA THR A 34 24.15 -44.65 8.75
C THR A 34 23.32 -43.43 8.41
N VAL A 35 23.84 -42.21 8.70
CA VAL A 35 23.17 -40.94 8.47
C VAL A 35 24.07 -39.94 7.76
N THR A 36 23.46 -39.03 7.04
CA THR A 36 24.10 -37.79 6.54
C THR A 36 23.74 -36.64 7.46
N THR A 37 24.63 -35.68 7.56
CA THR A 37 24.48 -34.56 8.49
C THR A 37 24.74 -33.22 7.80
N ALA A 38 24.23 -32.15 8.37
CA ALA A 38 24.52 -30.77 7.98
C ALA A 38 24.66 -29.91 9.22
N TYR A 39 25.36 -28.79 9.12
CA TYR A 39 25.47 -27.84 10.22
C TYR A 39 24.32 -26.82 10.22
N ALA A 40 23.83 -26.52 11.40
CA ALA A 40 22.91 -25.40 11.61
C ALA A 40 23.69 -24.09 11.42
N ALA A 41 23.41 -23.38 10.31
CA ALA A 41 24.16 -22.19 9.94
C ALA A 41 23.36 -20.92 10.14
N LYS A 42 24.01 -19.89 10.67
CA LYS A 42 23.43 -18.54 10.67
C LYS A 42 23.44 -17.94 9.28
N ARG A 43 22.30 -17.46 8.82
CA ARG A 43 22.16 -16.71 7.56
C ARG A 43 21.51 -15.37 7.82
N ASN A 44 21.98 -14.37 7.10
CA ASN A 44 21.31 -13.08 7.04
C ASN A 44 20.12 -13.21 6.09
N ILE A 45 18.94 -12.93 6.58
CA ILE A 45 17.73 -12.83 5.75
C ILE A 45 17.23 -11.42 5.76
N PRO A 46 16.82 -10.90 4.61
CA PRO A 46 16.11 -9.63 4.58
C PRO A 46 14.77 -9.82 5.30
N ALA A 47 14.55 -9.07 6.37
CA ALA A 47 13.23 -9.00 6.94
C ALA A 47 12.33 -8.24 5.96
N LEU A 48 11.19 -8.83 5.57
CA LEU A 48 10.16 -8.12 4.83
C LEU A 48 9.12 -7.63 5.83
N ILE A 49 8.85 -6.33 5.80
CA ILE A 49 7.86 -5.69 6.66
C ILE A 49 6.69 -5.30 5.80
N GLU A 50 5.52 -5.86 6.11
CA GLU A 50 4.28 -5.53 5.44
C GLU A 50 3.76 -4.20 5.97
N VAL A 51 3.51 -3.25 5.07
CA VAL A 51 2.79 -2.01 5.34
C VAL A 51 1.57 -1.90 4.45
N VAL A 52 0.58 -1.16 4.92
CA VAL A 52 -0.66 -0.96 4.19
C VAL A 52 -0.62 0.32 3.38
N GLY A 53 -1.24 0.28 2.21
CA GLY A 53 -1.39 1.42 1.33
C GLY A 53 -2.76 1.43 0.66
N THR A 54 -3.07 2.52 0.00
CA THR A 54 -4.30 2.70 -0.77
C THR A 54 -3.97 3.04 -2.20
N ILE A 55 -4.63 2.39 -3.13
CA ILE A 55 -4.51 2.69 -4.57
C ILE A 55 -5.23 4.01 -4.84
N GLN A 56 -4.55 4.93 -5.49
CA GLN A 56 -5.07 6.22 -5.92
C GLN A 56 -4.70 6.48 -7.37
N ALA A 57 -5.51 7.29 -8.05
CA ALA A 57 -5.13 7.80 -9.37
C ALA A 57 -4.01 8.83 -9.22
N VAL A 58 -3.05 8.81 -10.14
CA VAL A 58 -2.00 9.85 -10.22
C VAL A 58 -2.64 11.20 -10.55
N GLU A 59 -3.54 11.21 -11.54
CA GLU A 59 -4.29 12.39 -11.94
C GLU A 59 -5.70 12.31 -11.39
N ARG A 60 -6.05 13.27 -10.53
CA ARG A 60 -7.39 13.41 -9.94
C ARG A 60 -7.76 14.89 -9.87
N ALA A 61 -9.00 15.21 -10.21
CA ALA A 61 -9.51 16.57 -10.14
C ALA A 61 -10.89 16.61 -9.47
N ALA A 62 -11.03 17.53 -8.52
CA ALA A 62 -12.32 17.97 -8.02
C ALA A 62 -12.76 19.15 -8.90
N ILE A 63 -13.74 18.93 -9.74
CA ILE A 63 -14.29 19.93 -10.66
C ILE A 63 -15.27 20.81 -9.88
N ALA A 64 -14.93 22.09 -9.72
CA ALA A 64 -15.74 23.06 -8.98
C ALA A 64 -16.25 24.19 -9.92
N ALA A 65 -17.41 24.75 -9.57
CA ALA A 65 -17.93 25.93 -10.23
C ALA A 65 -17.02 27.14 -9.97
N LYS A 66 -16.85 28.01 -10.97
CA LYS A 66 -16.13 29.29 -10.87
C LYS A 66 -17.05 30.49 -10.91
N VAL A 67 -18.30 30.28 -11.35
CA VAL A 67 -19.33 31.32 -11.48
C VAL A 67 -20.62 30.84 -10.82
N THR A 68 -21.47 31.80 -10.43
CA THR A 68 -22.81 31.52 -9.94
C THR A 68 -23.78 31.37 -11.10
N GLY A 69 -24.68 30.40 -11.01
CA GLY A 69 -25.74 30.18 -12.00
C GLY A 69 -26.43 28.84 -11.81
N THR A 70 -27.56 28.65 -12.48
CA THR A 70 -28.29 27.39 -12.45
C THR A 70 -27.64 26.38 -13.39
N ILE A 71 -27.43 25.17 -12.93
CA ILE A 71 -26.92 24.06 -13.75
C ILE A 71 -28.00 23.66 -14.75
N THR A 72 -27.72 23.79 -16.05
CA THR A 72 -28.67 23.48 -17.11
C THR A 72 -28.51 22.06 -17.63
N ASP A 73 -27.26 21.56 -17.68
CA ASP A 73 -26.97 20.23 -18.22
C ASP A 73 -25.78 19.58 -17.52
N VAL A 74 -25.88 18.27 -17.32
CA VAL A 74 -24.81 17.39 -16.78
C VAL A 74 -24.86 16.09 -17.56
N PRO A 75 -24.24 16.02 -18.77
CA PRO A 75 -24.36 14.88 -19.68
C PRO A 75 -23.66 13.61 -19.19
N VAL A 76 -22.92 13.70 -18.08
CA VAL A 76 -22.16 12.59 -17.51
C VAL A 76 -22.86 11.98 -16.30
N VAL A 77 -22.69 10.67 -16.12
CA VAL A 77 -23.14 9.92 -14.94
C VAL A 77 -21.96 9.31 -14.19
N LEU A 78 -22.21 8.80 -12.98
CA LEU A 78 -21.20 8.07 -12.23
C LEU A 78 -20.67 6.89 -13.05
N GLY A 79 -19.35 6.76 -13.17
CA GLY A 79 -18.69 5.74 -14.00
C GLY A 79 -18.54 6.09 -15.49
N SER A 80 -19.05 7.24 -15.97
CA SER A 80 -18.81 7.68 -17.35
C SER A 80 -17.32 7.88 -17.62
N ARG A 81 -16.85 7.35 -18.76
CA ARG A 81 -15.54 7.71 -19.31
C ARG A 81 -15.65 9.02 -20.06
N VAL A 82 -14.69 9.88 -19.84
CA VAL A 82 -14.58 11.19 -20.47
C VAL A 82 -13.18 11.38 -21.04
N GLN A 83 -13.11 12.09 -22.17
CA GLN A 83 -11.86 12.53 -22.76
C GLN A 83 -11.60 14.00 -22.42
N LYS A 84 -10.34 14.41 -22.46
CA LYS A 84 -9.97 15.81 -22.27
C LYS A 84 -10.74 16.71 -23.21
N GLY A 85 -11.44 17.70 -22.65
CA GLY A 85 -12.27 18.64 -23.39
C GLY A 85 -13.77 18.28 -23.45
N ASP A 86 -14.16 17.05 -23.07
CA ASP A 86 -15.57 16.65 -23.03
C ASP A 86 -16.37 17.52 -22.07
N LEU A 87 -17.61 17.86 -22.46
CA LEU A 87 -18.51 18.64 -21.62
C LEU A 87 -18.93 17.85 -20.38
N LEU A 88 -18.71 18.44 -19.23
CA LEU A 88 -19.07 17.86 -17.91
C LEU A 88 -20.30 18.51 -17.29
N VAL A 89 -20.31 19.85 -17.28
CA VAL A 89 -21.39 20.65 -16.69
C VAL A 89 -21.56 21.92 -17.50
N LYS A 90 -22.82 22.27 -17.72
CA LYS A 90 -23.20 23.54 -18.31
C LYS A 90 -24.03 24.34 -17.31
N ILE A 91 -23.62 25.60 -17.07
CA ILE A 91 -24.28 26.53 -16.18
C ILE A 91 -25.03 27.58 -17.03
N SER A 92 -26.20 28.02 -16.59
CA SER A 92 -26.95 29.11 -17.25
C SER A 92 -26.07 30.37 -17.35
N ALA A 93 -26.02 30.95 -18.55
CA ALA A 93 -25.14 32.08 -18.85
C ALA A 93 -25.94 33.35 -19.19
N GLU A 94 -27.22 33.41 -18.92
CA GLU A 94 -28.08 34.52 -19.37
C GLU A 94 -27.60 35.87 -18.87
N GLU A 95 -27.32 35.99 -17.57
CA GLU A 95 -26.83 37.23 -16.97
C GLU A 95 -25.45 37.61 -17.48
N ILE A 96 -24.54 36.62 -17.56
CA ILE A 96 -23.16 36.83 -18.08
C ILE A 96 -23.21 37.20 -19.56
N THR A 97 -24.12 36.58 -20.32
CA THR A 97 -24.30 36.91 -21.74
C THR A 97 -24.84 38.33 -21.94
N ALA A 98 -25.77 38.80 -21.09
CA ALA A 98 -26.26 40.17 -21.09
C ALA A 98 -25.13 41.17 -20.74
N GLN A 99 -24.30 40.83 -19.76
CA GLN A 99 -23.13 41.62 -19.36
C GLN A 99 -22.07 41.65 -20.47
N LEU A 100 -21.86 40.55 -21.21
CA LEU A 100 -20.95 40.47 -22.33
C LEU A 100 -21.39 41.42 -23.46
N ARG A 101 -22.67 41.41 -23.80
CA ARG A 101 -23.21 42.33 -24.83
C ARG A 101 -23.03 43.79 -24.42
N ARG A 102 -23.20 44.13 -23.16
CA ARG A 102 -22.99 45.48 -22.63
C ARG A 102 -21.50 45.87 -22.74
N SER A 103 -20.58 45.04 -22.32
CA SER A 103 -19.14 45.32 -22.39
C SER A 103 -18.63 45.39 -23.83
N GLU A 104 -19.18 44.57 -24.75
CA GLU A 104 -18.91 44.63 -26.17
C GLU A 104 -19.34 45.97 -26.78
N ALA A 105 -20.54 46.46 -26.41
CA ALA A 105 -21.02 47.76 -26.88
C ALA A 105 -20.11 48.90 -26.38
N GLN A 106 -19.63 48.84 -25.14
CA GLN A 106 -18.68 49.81 -24.57
C GLN A 106 -17.35 49.79 -25.32
N LEU A 107 -16.82 48.58 -25.58
CA LEU A 107 -15.58 48.43 -26.36
C LEU A 107 -15.72 49.02 -27.76
N LYS A 108 -16.78 48.69 -28.50
CA LYS A 108 -17.06 49.27 -29.83
C LYS A 108 -17.22 50.78 -29.81
N GLN A 109 -17.79 51.35 -28.73
CA GLN A 109 -17.88 52.81 -28.59
C GLN A 109 -16.51 53.43 -28.38
N ALA A 110 -15.67 52.86 -27.47
CA ALA A 110 -14.34 53.37 -27.22
C ALA A 110 -13.43 53.27 -28.48
N GLU A 111 -13.55 52.18 -29.24
CA GLU A 111 -12.84 51.97 -30.51
C GLU A 111 -13.20 53.06 -31.52
N ARG A 112 -14.49 53.30 -31.76
CA ARG A 112 -14.93 54.34 -32.67
C ARG A 112 -14.47 55.76 -32.25
N ASN A 113 -14.42 56.03 -30.93
CA ASN A 113 -13.94 57.31 -30.44
C ASN A 113 -12.43 57.48 -30.70
N LEU A 114 -11.65 56.44 -30.43
CA LEU A 114 -10.21 56.39 -30.71
C LEU A 114 -9.92 56.60 -32.18
N ASP A 115 -10.58 55.84 -33.06
CA ASP A 115 -10.43 55.96 -34.51
C ASP A 115 -10.72 57.38 -35.04
N ARG A 116 -11.78 58.00 -34.48
CA ARG A 116 -12.15 59.37 -34.83
C ARG A 116 -11.05 60.35 -34.42
N GLU A 117 -10.56 60.27 -33.19
CA GLU A 117 -9.52 61.15 -32.69
C GLU A 117 -8.18 60.95 -33.41
N GLN A 118 -7.83 59.72 -33.75
CA GLN A 118 -6.65 59.43 -34.59
C GLN A 118 -6.75 60.06 -35.97
N ASN A 119 -7.95 60.02 -36.57
CA ASN A 119 -8.18 60.65 -37.86
C ASN A 119 -8.19 62.20 -37.79
N LEU A 120 -8.66 62.78 -36.66
CA LEU A 120 -8.56 64.20 -36.40
C LEU A 120 -7.11 64.63 -36.15
N LEU A 121 -6.30 63.85 -35.48
CA LEU A 121 -4.89 64.12 -35.28
C LEU A 121 -4.13 64.17 -36.61
N LYS A 122 -4.41 63.29 -37.56
CA LYS A 122 -3.82 63.29 -38.90
C LYS A 122 -4.17 64.58 -39.66
N LYS A 123 -5.29 65.24 -39.33
CA LYS A 123 -5.75 66.49 -39.87
C LYS A 123 -5.34 67.73 -39.06
N HIS A 124 -4.49 67.53 -38.00
CA HIS A 124 -4.12 68.60 -37.08
C HIS A 124 -5.29 69.23 -36.32
N ALA A 125 -6.42 68.53 -36.15
CA ALA A 125 -7.65 69.03 -35.54
C ALA A 125 -7.83 68.58 -34.09
N THR A 126 -6.89 67.88 -33.52
CA THR A 126 -6.84 67.43 -32.08
C THR A 126 -5.40 67.30 -31.62
N THR A 127 -5.19 67.04 -30.31
CA THR A 127 -3.88 66.88 -29.70
C THR A 127 -3.46 65.40 -29.53
N ALA A 128 -2.15 65.16 -29.48
CA ALA A 128 -1.63 63.81 -29.20
C ALA A 128 -2.06 63.29 -27.80
N GLU A 129 -2.25 64.21 -26.85
CA GLU A 129 -2.74 63.88 -25.52
C GLU A 129 -4.19 63.38 -25.54
N THR A 130 -5.05 63.99 -26.33
CA THR A 130 -6.45 63.54 -26.50
C THR A 130 -6.50 62.14 -27.11
N VAL A 131 -5.68 61.87 -28.12
CA VAL A 131 -5.59 60.51 -28.72
C VAL A 131 -5.10 59.52 -27.69
N LYS A 132 -4.10 59.86 -26.87
CA LYS A 132 -3.59 58.99 -25.81
C LYS A 132 -4.69 58.70 -24.77
N SER A 133 -5.47 59.71 -24.34
CA SER A 133 -6.61 59.53 -23.45
C SER A 133 -7.67 58.57 -24.04
N MET A 134 -7.99 58.69 -25.34
CA MET A 134 -8.93 57.77 -25.99
C MET A 134 -8.34 56.36 -26.12
N GLN A 135 -7.03 56.21 -26.31
CA GLN A 135 -6.35 54.91 -26.31
C GLN A 135 -6.44 54.25 -24.94
N ASP A 136 -6.26 55.00 -23.84
CA ASP A 136 -6.38 54.47 -22.48
C ASP A 136 -7.82 54.04 -22.19
N MET A 137 -8.83 54.81 -22.62
CA MET A 137 -10.26 54.43 -22.49
C MET A 137 -10.56 53.16 -23.32
N TYR A 138 -10.01 53.02 -24.52
CA TYR A 138 -10.15 51.79 -25.31
C TYR A 138 -9.53 50.59 -24.60
N ASN A 139 -8.33 50.74 -24.04
CA ASN A 139 -7.66 49.69 -23.31
C ASN A 139 -8.47 49.21 -22.07
N VAL A 140 -9.05 50.14 -21.31
CA VAL A 140 -9.94 49.85 -20.18
C VAL A 140 -11.20 49.09 -20.65
N ALA A 141 -11.88 49.57 -21.69
CA ALA A 141 -13.07 48.90 -22.22
C ALA A 141 -12.75 47.48 -22.77
N ARG A 142 -11.59 47.34 -23.43
CA ARG A 142 -11.10 46.03 -23.92
C ARG A 142 -10.84 45.04 -22.76
N ALA A 143 -10.19 45.52 -21.69
CA ALA A 143 -9.96 44.68 -20.50
C ALA A 143 -11.28 44.24 -19.88
N GLY A 144 -12.26 45.12 -19.72
CA GLY A 144 -13.60 44.79 -19.21
C GLY A 144 -14.36 43.78 -20.09
N TYR A 145 -14.23 43.88 -21.41
CA TYR A 145 -14.82 42.89 -22.31
C TYR A 145 -14.15 41.52 -22.15
N GLN A 146 -12.81 41.46 -22.08
CA GLN A 146 -12.06 40.22 -21.86
C GLN A 146 -12.39 39.54 -20.54
N GLU A 147 -12.59 40.32 -19.47
CA GLU A 147 -13.01 39.79 -18.15
C GLU A 147 -14.34 39.04 -18.27
N VAL A 148 -15.36 39.68 -18.85
CA VAL A 148 -16.70 39.05 -18.95
C VAL A 148 -16.66 37.86 -19.92
N GLN A 149 -15.87 37.94 -21.00
CA GLN A 149 -15.67 36.83 -21.93
C GLN A 149 -15.05 35.60 -21.19
N THR A 150 -14.10 35.83 -20.30
CA THR A 150 -13.50 34.78 -19.46
C THR A 150 -14.53 34.19 -18.52
N MET A 151 -15.36 35.02 -17.88
CA MET A 151 -16.46 34.54 -17.01
C MET A 151 -17.47 33.69 -17.79
N LEU A 152 -17.79 34.05 -19.03
CA LEU A 152 -18.64 33.22 -19.90
C LEU A 152 -18.00 31.88 -20.19
N GLY A 153 -16.68 31.81 -20.40
CA GLY A 153 -15.95 30.55 -20.53
C GLY A 153 -16.10 29.63 -19.32
N TYR A 154 -16.23 30.16 -18.11
CA TYR A 154 -16.41 29.38 -16.90
C TYR A 154 -17.80 28.75 -16.75
N THR A 155 -18.77 29.11 -17.56
CA THR A 155 -20.11 28.49 -17.55
C THR A 155 -20.15 27.14 -18.26
N THR A 156 -19.14 26.84 -19.07
CA THR A 156 -18.97 25.54 -19.74
C THR A 156 -17.76 24.85 -19.14
N ILE A 157 -18.02 23.83 -18.35
CA ILE A 157 -16.98 23.10 -17.63
C ILE A 157 -16.69 21.82 -18.37
N SER A 158 -15.43 21.63 -18.76
CA SER A 158 -14.94 20.47 -19.50
C SER A 158 -13.91 19.67 -18.72
N ALA A 159 -13.69 18.42 -19.15
CA ALA A 159 -12.71 17.53 -18.54
C ALA A 159 -11.27 18.02 -18.78
N PRO A 160 -10.43 18.12 -17.74
CA PRO A 160 -9.06 18.58 -17.85
C PRO A 160 -8.11 17.50 -18.41
N PHE A 161 -8.45 16.22 -18.25
CA PHE A 161 -7.71 15.04 -18.72
C PHE A 161 -8.67 13.88 -18.97
N ASP A 162 -8.17 12.81 -19.57
CA ASP A 162 -8.92 11.58 -19.83
C ASP A 162 -9.11 10.79 -18.53
N GLY A 163 -10.34 10.33 -18.25
CA GLY A 163 -10.59 9.63 -17.02
C GLY A 163 -12.02 9.15 -16.85
N VAL A 164 -12.37 8.82 -15.62
CA VAL A 164 -13.69 8.32 -15.20
C VAL A 164 -14.27 9.23 -14.13
N VAL A 165 -15.58 9.50 -14.21
CA VAL A 165 -16.32 10.24 -13.18
C VAL A 165 -16.51 9.35 -11.97
N THR A 166 -15.80 9.65 -10.88
CA THR A 166 -15.84 8.86 -9.62
C THR A 166 -16.85 9.39 -8.61
N ARG A 167 -17.26 10.66 -8.75
CA ARG A 167 -18.29 11.27 -7.90
C ARG A 167 -19.06 12.31 -8.69
N LYS A 168 -20.38 12.31 -8.51
CA LYS A 168 -21.28 13.31 -9.08
C LYS A 168 -22.11 13.92 -7.94
N ALA A 169 -21.94 15.22 -7.72
CA ALA A 169 -22.71 15.99 -6.74
C ALA A 169 -23.69 16.95 -7.42
N ALA A 170 -23.49 17.27 -8.70
CA ALA A 170 -24.25 18.25 -9.46
C ALA A 170 -25.41 17.62 -10.23
N HIS A 171 -26.58 18.27 -10.21
CA HIS A 171 -27.75 17.87 -11.01
C HIS A 171 -28.31 19.07 -11.77
N PRO A 172 -28.95 18.84 -12.92
CA PRO A 172 -29.68 19.89 -13.61
C PRO A 172 -30.74 20.50 -12.68
N GLY A 173 -30.79 21.83 -12.63
CA GLY A 173 -31.65 22.59 -11.72
C GLY A 173 -30.96 23.08 -10.44
N ASP A 174 -29.82 22.51 -10.06
CA ASP A 174 -29.07 22.96 -8.88
C ASP A 174 -28.46 24.35 -9.11
N LEU A 175 -28.26 25.09 -8.01
CA LEU A 175 -27.50 26.33 -8.04
C LEU A 175 -25.99 26.02 -7.89
N ALA A 176 -25.22 26.37 -8.91
CA ALA A 176 -23.77 26.39 -8.83
C ALA A 176 -23.31 27.67 -8.13
N THR A 177 -22.39 27.54 -7.17
CA THR A 177 -21.71 28.67 -6.52
C THR A 177 -20.19 28.50 -6.61
N PRO A 178 -19.41 29.58 -6.72
CA PRO A 178 -17.96 29.52 -6.78
C PRO A 178 -17.37 28.71 -5.63
N GLY A 179 -16.50 27.75 -5.95
CA GLY A 179 -15.89 26.82 -4.99
C GLY A 179 -16.71 25.55 -4.68
N ALA A 180 -17.98 25.48 -5.06
CA ALA A 180 -18.78 24.27 -4.88
C ALA A 180 -18.27 23.15 -5.82
N THR A 181 -17.93 21.99 -5.24
CA THR A 181 -17.50 20.81 -6.03
C THR A 181 -18.71 20.18 -6.70
N LEU A 182 -18.62 20.03 -8.01
CA LEU A 182 -19.68 19.47 -8.87
C LEU A 182 -19.44 18.00 -9.19
N LEU A 183 -18.22 17.64 -9.55
CA LEU A 183 -17.79 16.31 -9.99
C LEU A 183 -16.38 16.00 -9.48
N HIS A 184 -16.06 14.70 -9.37
CA HIS A 184 -14.69 14.23 -9.27
C HIS A 184 -14.36 13.36 -10.49
N ILE A 185 -13.19 13.57 -11.06
CA ILE A 185 -12.66 12.78 -12.17
C ILE A 185 -11.32 12.22 -11.77
N GLU A 186 -11.06 10.98 -12.13
CA GLU A 186 -9.81 10.29 -11.87
C GLU A 186 -9.35 9.54 -13.12
N ASN A 187 -8.05 9.56 -13.38
CA ASN A 187 -7.46 8.76 -14.45
C ASN A 187 -7.26 7.33 -13.96
N ASP A 188 -8.06 6.40 -14.48
CA ASP A 188 -8.03 4.98 -14.11
C ASP A 188 -6.93 4.16 -14.79
N GLN A 189 -6.15 4.76 -15.68
CA GLN A 189 -5.03 4.11 -16.36
C GLN A 189 -3.72 4.27 -15.59
N ASN A 190 -3.53 5.40 -14.92
CA ASN A 190 -2.33 5.71 -14.17
C ASN A 190 -2.62 5.66 -12.67
N LEU A 191 -2.30 4.52 -12.07
CA LEU A 191 -2.55 4.26 -10.66
C LEU A 191 -1.25 4.19 -9.87
N GLN A 192 -1.32 4.60 -8.61
CA GLN A 192 -0.23 4.56 -7.65
C GLN A 192 -0.74 4.04 -6.31
N VAL A 193 0.14 3.46 -5.51
CA VAL A 193 -0.14 3.15 -4.11
C VAL A 193 0.48 4.24 -3.24
N VAL A 194 -0.31 4.84 -2.40
CA VAL A 194 0.17 5.73 -1.34
C VAL A 194 0.18 4.94 -0.03
N THR A 195 1.34 4.83 0.58
CA THR A 195 1.54 4.09 1.82
C THR A 195 2.25 4.95 2.86
N ALA A 196 1.93 4.75 4.13
CA ALA A 196 2.57 5.42 5.26
C ALA A 196 3.69 4.51 5.80
N VAL A 197 4.93 4.87 5.53
CA VAL A 197 6.12 4.10 5.91
C VAL A 197 6.66 4.61 7.25
N PRO A 198 6.92 3.72 8.24
CA PRO A 198 7.57 4.11 9.49
C PRO A 198 8.91 4.81 9.28
N GLU A 199 9.20 5.84 10.08
CA GLU A 199 10.44 6.63 10.01
C GLU A 199 11.69 5.75 10.06
N SER A 200 11.66 4.65 10.83
CA SER A 200 12.78 3.71 10.96
C SER A 200 13.12 2.97 9.66
N LEU A 201 12.23 2.94 8.69
CA LEU A 201 12.37 2.23 7.40
C LEU A 201 12.50 3.17 6.21
N VAL A 202 11.97 4.40 6.31
CA VAL A 202 11.90 5.32 5.17
C VAL A 202 13.27 5.63 4.57
N LEU A 203 14.32 5.71 5.39
CA LEU A 203 15.69 5.98 4.94
C LEU A 203 16.30 4.84 4.10
N SER A 204 15.75 3.63 4.19
CA SER A 204 16.17 2.48 3.36
C SER A 204 15.50 2.45 1.99
N ILE A 205 14.45 3.25 1.79
CA ILE A 205 13.67 3.29 0.57
C ILE A 205 14.15 4.45 -0.30
N LYS A 206 14.49 4.15 -1.55
CA LYS A 206 14.94 5.16 -2.50
C LYS A 206 13.98 5.23 -3.70
N PRO A 207 13.77 6.42 -4.28
CA PRO A 207 13.09 6.52 -5.56
C PRO A 207 13.73 5.59 -6.60
N GLY A 208 12.90 4.94 -7.41
CA GLY A 208 13.30 3.93 -8.37
C GLY A 208 13.39 2.50 -7.81
N ALA A 209 13.29 2.29 -6.49
CA ALA A 209 13.28 0.97 -5.90
C ALA A 209 12.01 0.19 -6.31
N LYS A 210 12.17 -1.11 -6.58
CA LYS A 210 11.05 -2.01 -6.90
C LYS A 210 10.55 -2.68 -5.64
N LEU A 211 9.26 -2.62 -5.41
CA LEU A 211 8.60 -3.21 -4.24
C LEU A 211 7.51 -4.18 -4.68
N GLN A 212 7.40 -5.30 -3.98
CA GLN A 212 6.31 -6.24 -4.18
C GLN A 212 5.05 -5.74 -3.48
N LEU A 213 3.93 -5.83 -4.20
CA LEU A 213 2.63 -5.41 -3.71
C LEU A 213 1.58 -6.50 -3.93
N THR A 214 0.70 -6.65 -2.96
CA THR A 214 -0.46 -7.53 -3.08
C THR A 214 -1.72 -6.71 -2.93
N VAL A 215 -2.66 -6.88 -3.86
CA VAL A 215 -4.00 -6.28 -3.80
C VAL A 215 -5.01 -7.40 -3.55
N PRO A 216 -5.38 -7.66 -2.29
CA PRO A 216 -6.19 -8.84 -1.93
C PRO A 216 -7.56 -8.86 -2.59
N SER A 217 -8.22 -7.69 -2.72
CA SER A 217 -9.55 -7.57 -3.35
C SER A 217 -9.57 -7.95 -4.83
N ALA A 218 -8.43 -7.82 -5.52
CA ALA A 218 -8.27 -8.19 -6.92
C ALA A 218 -7.56 -9.53 -7.10
N GLY A 219 -7.00 -10.14 -6.03
CA GLY A 219 -6.18 -11.35 -6.10
C GLY A 219 -4.86 -11.14 -6.87
N ILE A 220 -4.36 -9.91 -6.94
CA ILE A 220 -3.19 -9.55 -7.76
C ILE A 220 -1.96 -9.42 -6.89
N LEU A 221 -0.90 -10.12 -7.29
CA LEU A 221 0.47 -9.88 -6.85
C LEU A 221 1.19 -9.13 -7.99
N THR A 222 1.74 -7.97 -7.71
CA THR A 222 2.40 -7.12 -8.70
C THR A 222 3.65 -6.47 -8.12
N GLU A 223 4.43 -5.87 -8.99
CA GLU A 223 5.60 -5.06 -8.64
C GLU A 223 5.30 -3.59 -8.96
N GLY A 224 5.60 -2.70 -8.02
CA GLY A 224 5.55 -1.26 -8.24
C GLY A 224 6.92 -0.62 -8.08
N VAL A 225 7.06 0.57 -8.62
CA VAL A 225 8.30 1.37 -8.55
C VAL A 225 8.06 2.57 -7.65
N VAL A 226 8.94 2.78 -6.67
CA VAL A 226 8.88 3.95 -5.80
C VAL A 226 9.08 5.21 -6.64
N ALA A 227 8.05 6.04 -6.75
CA ALA A 227 8.09 7.31 -7.45
C ALA A 227 8.60 8.42 -6.54
N GLU A 228 8.00 8.53 -5.35
CA GLU A 228 8.29 9.61 -4.42
C GLU A 228 8.39 9.10 -2.99
N VAL A 229 9.30 9.70 -2.23
CA VAL A 229 9.45 9.51 -0.79
C VAL A 229 9.36 10.88 -0.14
N ALA A 230 8.42 11.08 0.76
CA ALA A 230 8.29 12.37 1.43
C ALA A 230 9.55 12.70 2.24
N PRO A 231 10.05 13.93 2.16
CA PRO A 231 11.26 14.34 2.87
C PRO A 231 11.06 14.51 4.38
N SER A 232 9.81 14.55 4.83
CA SER A 232 9.43 14.71 6.24
C SER A 232 8.41 13.68 6.66
N ALA A 233 8.53 13.20 7.89
CA ALA A 233 7.55 12.34 8.52
C ALA A 233 6.51 13.18 9.29
N ASP A 234 5.30 12.67 9.38
CA ASP A 234 4.26 13.20 10.26
C ASP A 234 4.62 12.87 11.73
N PRO A 235 4.77 13.88 12.61
CA PRO A 235 5.17 13.67 13.99
C PRO A 235 4.12 12.93 14.82
N ALA A 236 2.84 12.96 14.44
CA ALA A 236 1.76 12.29 15.16
C ALA A 236 1.77 10.77 14.88
N SER A 237 1.90 10.37 13.62
CA SER A 237 1.92 8.97 13.20
C SER A 237 3.33 8.37 13.14
N ARG A 238 4.38 9.20 13.13
CA ARG A 238 5.79 8.82 12.89
C ARG A 238 5.98 8.03 11.59
N THR A 239 5.23 8.41 10.57
CA THR A 239 5.32 7.81 9.25
C THR A 239 5.56 8.88 8.19
N ALA A 240 6.24 8.49 7.12
CA ALA A 240 6.39 9.32 5.93
C ALA A 240 5.58 8.71 4.76
N PRO A 241 4.80 9.49 4.03
CA PRO A 241 4.14 9.01 2.83
C PRO A 241 5.16 8.64 1.75
N VAL A 242 4.95 7.47 1.16
CA VAL A 242 5.70 6.96 0.01
C VAL A 242 4.71 6.64 -1.09
N THR A 243 5.00 7.11 -2.29
CA THR A 243 4.20 6.88 -3.48
C THR A 243 4.88 5.84 -4.37
N ILE A 244 4.13 4.85 -4.82
CA ILE A 244 4.62 3.73 -5.60
C ILE A 244 3.77 3.62 -6.86
N ASP A 245 4.36 3.85 -8.03
CA ASP A 245 3.69 3.72 -9.31
C ASP A 245 3.41 2.25 -9.63
N LEU A 246 2.21 2.02 -10.12
CA LEU A 246 1.76 0.71 -10.57
C LEU A 246 1.79 0.61 -12.10
N LYS A 247 2.03 -0.59 -12.61
CA LYS A 247 1.81 -0.86 -14.02
C LYS A 247 0.30 -0.84 -14.33
N PRO A 248 -0.13 -0.30 -15.47
CA PRO A 248 -1.54 -0.29 -15.86
C PRO A 248 -2.14 -1.70 -15.79
N ASN A 249 -3.28 -1.81 -15.10
CA ASN A 249 -4.02 -3.07 -14.98
C ASN A 249 -5.51 -2.77 -14.80
N SER A 250 -6.33 -3.28 -15.70
CA SER A 250 -7.77 -3.03 -15.76
C SER A 250 -8.56 -3.57 -14.55
N ASN A 251 -7.97 -4.45 -13.74
CA ASN A 251 -8.60 -5.00 -12.55
C ASN A 251 -8.31 -4.19 -11.28
N LEU A 252 -7.42 -3.21 -11.36
CA LEU A 252 -7.13 -2.30 -10.26
C LEU A 252 -8.07 -1.09 -10.31
N ARG A 253 -8.50 -0.64 -9.14
CA ARG A 253 -9.36 0.53 -8.99
C ARG A 253 -8.89 1.41 -7.84
N THR A 254 -9.13 2.70 -7.96
CA THR A 254 -8.89 3.65 -6.86
C THR A 254 -9.69 3.28 -5.62
N GLY A 255 -9.11 3.52 -4.45
CA GLY A 255 -9.69 3.17 -3.16
C GLY A 255 -9.44 1.72 -2.71
N GLN A 256 -8.88 0.85 -3.55
CA GLN A 256 -8.51 -0.50 -3.13
C GLN A 256 -7.34 -0.47 -2.14
N PHE A 257 -7.39 -1.38 -1.21
CA PHE A 257 -6.34 -1.64 -0.24
C PHE A 257 -5.20 -2.44 -0.90
N ALA A 258 -3.97 -2.03 -0.64
CA ALA A 258 -2.77 -2.72 -1.07
C ALA A 258 -1.85 -3.02 0.11
N ARG A 259 -1.17 -4.16 0.08
CA ARG A 259 -0.11 -4.55 1.00
C ARG A 259 1.22 -4.38 0.27
N VAL A 260 2.12 -3.63 0.86
CA VAL A 260 3.44 -3.33 0.31
C VAL A 260 4.48 -4.02 1.17
N MET A 261 5.35 -4.80 0.55
CA MET A 261 6.47 -5.46 1.21
C MET A 261 7.70 -4.55 1.18
N LEU A 262 8.07 -4.01 2.34
CA LEU A 262 9.24 -3.16 2.48
C LEU A 262 10.45 -3.98 2.94
N PRO A 263 11.66 -3.68 2.43
CA PRO A 263 12.88 -4.23 2.97
C PRO A 263 13.11 -3.70 4.40
N GLY A 264 13.08 -4.58 5.37
CA GLY A 264 13.46 -4.29 6.75
C GLY A 264 14.95 -4.51 6.99
N LYS A 265 15.38 -4.34 8.24
CA LYS A 265 16.76 -4.66 8.64
C LYS A 265 17.00 -6.16 8.48
N GLU A 266 18.15 -6.51 7.91
CA GLU A 266 18.59 -7.90 7.91
C GLU A 266 18.63 -8.45 9.33
N ARG A 267 18.10 -9.65 9.48
CA ARG A 267 18.22 -10.38 10.75
C ARG A 267 19.00 -11.66 10.54
N GLN A 268 19.82 -11.99 11.50
CA GLN A 268 20.48 -13.29 11.55
C GLN A 268 19.50 -14.31 12.10
N SER A 269 19.25 -15.35 11.32
CA SER A 269 18.43 -16.49 11.74
C SER A 269 19.19 -17.78 11.49
N LEU A 270 18.88 -18.79 12.29
CA LEU A 270 19.48 -20.10 12.18
C LEU A 270 18.70 -20.94 11.16
N PHE A 271 19.41 -21.56 10.23
CA PHE A 271 18.83 -22.37 9.16
C PHE A 271 19.36 -23.78 9.17
N VAL A 272 18.48 -24.73 8.88
CA VAL A 272 18.83 -26.14 8.63
C VAL A 272 18.20 -26.59 7.31
N PRO A 273 18.75 -27.61 6.63
CA PRO A 273 18.09 -28.21 5.48
C PRO A 273 16.69 -28.72 5.83
N GLN A 274 15.73 -28.55 4.95
CA GLN A 274 14.35 -29.01 5.15
C GLN A 274 14.29 -30.51 5.45
N SER A 275 15.22 -31.31 4.88
CA SER A 275 15.34 -32.76 5.13
C SER A 275 15.71 -33.11 6.58
N ALA A 276 16.26 -32.16 7.37
CA ALA A 276 16.56 -32.38 8.78
C ALA A 276 15.34 -32.29 9.68
N VAL A 277 14.28 -31.59 9.23
CA VAL A 277 13.08 -31.33 10.01
C VAL A 277 12.05 -32.45 9.80
N VAL A 278 11.63 -33.10 10.88
CA VAL A 278 10.62 -34.16 10.85
C VAL A 278 9.36 -33.65 11.57
N PRO A 279 8.27 -33.39 10.85
CA PRO A 279 7.01 -32.95 11.45
C PRO A 279 6.43 -34.02 12.38
N LYS A 280 5.98 -33.63 13.57
CA LYS A 280 5.25 -34.51 14.50
C LYS A 280 4.16 -33.75 15.24
N GLY A 281 2.96 -33.76 14.68
CA GLY A 281 1.81 -33.04 15.28
C GLY A 281 1.99 -31.51 15.16
N GLN A 282 1.93 -30.82 16.30
CA GLN A 282 2.06 -29.35 16.36
C GLN A 282 3.51 -28.86 16.56
N LEU A 283 4.45 -29.77 16.81
CA LEU A 283 5.87 -29.45 17.00
C LEU A 283 6.70 -30.22 15.97
N ASP A 284 7.72 -29.55 15.48
CA ASP A 284 8.73 -30.17 14.65
C ASP A 284 9.87 -30.73 15.51
N ARG A 285 10.47 -31.79 15.03
CA ARG A 285 11.63 -32.40 15.67
C ARG A 285 12.82 -32.45 14.71
N VAL A 286 13.99 -32.30 15.30
CA VAL A 286 15.29 -32.46 14.63
C VAL A 286 16.12 -33.38 15.48
N PHE A 287 16.94 -34.21 14.84
CA PHE A 287 17.95 -34.98 15.54
C PHE A 287 19.32 -34.32 15.38
N VAL A 288 20.01 -34.08 16.46
CA VAL A 288 21.38 -33.57 16.48
C VAL A 288 22.34 -34.70 16.83
N VAL A 289 23.57 -34.58 16.35
CA VAL A 289 24.65 -35.50 16.68
C VAL A 289 25.29 -35.07 18.01
N GLU A 290 25.21 -35.88 19.02
CA GLU A 290 25.90 -35.68 20.31
C GLU A 290 26.64 -36.94 20.70
N ASN A 291 27.97 -36.88 20.85
CA ASN A 291 28.83 -38.01 21.21
C ASN A 291 28.56 -39.28 20.37
N THR A 292 28.47 -39.14 19.03
CA THR A 292 28.18 -40.24 18.09
C THR A 292 26.81 -40.89 18.23
N SER A 293 25.87 -40.25 18.91
CA SER A 293 24.49 -40.72 19.06
C SER A 293 23.48 -39.63 18.65
N ALA A 294 22.27 -40.08 18.26
CA ALA A 294 21.18 -39.18 17.87
C ALA A 294 20.50 -38.60 19.13
N ARG A 295 20.46 -37.30 19.27
CA ARG A 295 19.69 -36.62 20.29
C ARG A 295 18.49 -35.90 19.72
N LEU A 296 17.32 -36.24 20.20
CA LEU A 296 16.07 -35.57 19.79
C LEU A 296 16.00 -34.16 20.38
N ARG A 297 15.76 -33.20 19.51
CA ARG A 297 15.44 -31.81 19.88
C ARG A 297 14.07 -31.43 19.30
N LEU A 298 13.23 -30.86 20.12
CA LEU A 298 12.01 -30.21 19.65
C LEU A 298 12.36 -28.82 19.24
N VAL A 299 11.93 -28.44 18.04
CA VAL A 299 12.24 -27.14 17.44
C VAL A 299 10.97 -26.42 17.06
N ARG A 300 11.04 -25.12 17.07
CA ARG A 300 10.04 -24.26 16.46
C ARG A 300 10.58 -23.75 15.14
N THR A 301 9.91 -24.09 14.06
CA THR A 301 10.28 -23.67 12.73
C THR A 301 9.66 -22.31 12.36
N GLY A 302 10.27 -21.61 11.43
CA GLY A 302 9.82 -20.34 10.87
C GLY A 302 9.65 -20.42 9.37
N MET A 303 10.29 -19.50 8.66
CA MET A 303 10.21 -19.37 7.20
C MET A 303 10.94 -20.50 6.47
N HIS A 304 10.38 -20.92 5.33
CA HIS A 304 11.04 -21.83 4.38
C HIS A 304 11.62 -21.00 3.25
N HIS A 305 12.91 -21.16 2.96
CA HIS A 305 13.59 -20.43 1.92
C HIS A 305 14.71 -21.29 1.29
N ASP A 306 14.70 -21.43 -0.03
CA ASP A 306 15.72 -22.17 -0.82
C ASP A 306 16.03 -23.57 -0.28
N GLY A 307 15.03 -24.37 0.06
CA GLY A 307 15.21 -25.73 0.58
C GLY A 307 15.74 -25.79 2.02
N MET A 308 15.82 -24.65 2.68
CA MET A 308 16.20 -24.51 4.09
C MET A 308 15.00 -24.07 4.91
N VAL A 309 15.01 -24.44 6.20
CA VAL A 309 13.97 -24.07 7.17
C VAL A 309 14.62 -23.26 8.29
N GLU A 310 14.03 -22.13 8.58
CA GLU A 310 14.41 -21.28 9.72
C GLU A 310 14.06 -21.96 11.02
N ILE A 311 14.97 -21.97 12.00
CA ILE A 311 14.76 -22.43 13.35
C ILE A 311 14.69 -21.23 14.28
N LEU A 312 13.51 -21.02 14.87
CA LEU A 312 13.25 -19.91 15.79
C LEU A 312 13.73 -20.23 17.22
N SER A 313 13.69 -21.51 17.60
CA SER A 313 14.17 -21.99 18.90
C SER A 313 14.39 -23.51 18.92
N GLY A 314 15.23 -23.99 19.83
CA GLY A 314 15.47 -25.42 20.05
C GLY A 314 16.79 -25.96 19.48
N LEU A 315 17.56 -25.12 18.75
CA LEU A 315 18.89 -25.46 18.22
C LEU A 315 19.86 -24.31 18.47
N GLU A 316 21.12 -24.65 18.62
CA GLU A 316 22.22 -23.71 18.70
C GLU A 316 22.97 -23.61 17.37
N PRO A 317 23.66 -22.50 17.12
CA PRO A 317 24.52 -22.36 15.93
C PRO A 317 25.61 -23.44 15.93
N GLU A 318 25.95 -23.94 14.74
CA GLU A 318 26.99 -24.95 14.50
C GLU A 318 26.66 -26.35 15.02
N GLU A 319 25.48 -26.58 15.60
CA GLU A 319 25.03 -27.95 15.90
C GLU A 319 24.88 -28.77 14.60
N GLN A 320 25.32 -30.02 14.66
CA GLN A 320 25.26 -30.95 13.52
C GLN A 320 23.92 -31.66 13.53
N VAL A 321 23.07 -31.37 12.53
CA VAL A 321 21.72 -31.94 12.36
C VAL A 321 21.72 -33.09 11.37
N ILE A 322 20.89 -34.11 11.63
CA ILE A 322 20.77 -35.29 10.78
C ILE A 322 19.76 -35.01 9.66
N THR A 323 20.19 -35.25 8.40
CA THR A 323 19.40 -34.95 7.20
C THR A 323 18.81 -36.16 6.50
N SER A 324 19.29 -37.38 6.84
CA SER A 324 18.78 -38.63 6.27
C SER A 324 18.45 -39.65 7.35
N ASN A 325 17.53 -40.58 7.05
CA ASN A 325 17.07 -41.65 7.95
C ASN A 325 16.52 -41.17 9.31
N ASN A 326 16.20 -39.89 9.43
CA ASN A 326 15.79 -39.24 10.69
C ASN A 326 14.36 -39.54 11.11
N THR A 327 13.52 -40.10 10.24
CA THR A 327 12.12 -40.48 10.57
C THR A 327 12.03 -41.69 11.49
N LEU A 328 13.02 -42.61 11.39
CA LEU A 328 13.09 -43.85 12.12
C LEU A 328 14.00 -43.81 13.36
N LEU A 329 14.76 -42.72 13.54
CA LEU A 329 15.68 -42.59 14.67
C LEU A 329 14.93 -42.47 16.00
N ILE A 330 15.53 -43.08 17.01
CA ILE A 330 15.14 -42.96 18.42
C ILE A 330 16.21 -42.17 19.20
N ASN A 331 15.79 -41.54 20.27
CA ASN A 331 16.71 -40.74 21.10
C ASN A 331 17.78 -41.68 21.74
N GLY A 332 19.05 -41.31 21.60
CA GLY A 332 20.20 -42.09 22.14
C GLY A 332 20.72 -43.17 21.16
N GLN A 333 20.19 -43.30 19.95
CA GLN A 333 20.62 -44.32 18.98
C GLN A 333 22.04 -44.03 18.47
N PRO A 334 22.93 -45.03 18.47
CA PRO A 334 24.27 -44.89 17.90
C PRO A 334 24.23 -44.57 16.39
N LEU A 335 25.16 -43.74 15.95
CA LEU A 335 25.19 -43.21 14.57
C LEU A 335 26.52 -43.58 13.89
N GLN A 336 26.44 -43.90 12.61
CA GLN A 336 27.57 -43.93 11.70
C GLN A 336 27.39 -42.76 10.69
N ILE A 337 28.21 -41.72 10.86
CA ILE A 337 28.12 -40.54 10.01
C ILE A 337 28.79 -40.82 8.69
N ARG A 338 28.07 -40.66 7.58
CA ARG A 338 28.64 -40.71 6.22
C ARG A 338 28.99 -39.25 5.83
N PRO A 339 30.23 -39.02 5.36
CA PRO A 339 30.67 -37.71 4.93
C PRO A 339 29.85 -37.17 3.73
#